data_4fba06483d1c58ab0249bfc65e3ac1fd
#
_entry.id   4fba06483d1c58ab0249bfc65e3ac1fd
#
_cell.length_a   1.000
_cell.length_b   1.000
_cell.length_c   1.000
_cell.angle_alpha   90.00
_cell.angle_beta   90.00
_cell.angle_gamma   90.00
#
_symmetry.space_group_name_H-M   'P 1'
#
loop_
_entity.id
_entity.type
_entity.pdbx_description
1 polymer ?
#
loop_
_entity_poly.entity_id
_entity_poly.type
_entity_poly.pdbx_seq_one_letter_code
_entity_poly.pdbx_strand_id
1 'polypeptide(L)'
;MALIAERSKQLLEPRIDAKTKRMDVGGFQLPPTSLITALLYGFAKHEDINAREYYFWRICDELWNNEDLPEKLMVRHPWAEMMIRAALENKYLAIGGSASSGKSHTMAAWGIVNWLCQPQDTLVLMTSTTLREARKRIWGSVMSLLSVIDDAPIKIRDSIGNAAYINEKDILIERAGLSLISAEKSKTKEAVGKFIGIKQKRVILIGDELSELSEAILNAGLTNLSKNPSFQMIGMSNPNSRFDAFGVWSTPVDGWDSVDTNTADEWDTKWK
;
A
#
# COMPACT_ATOMS: atom_id res chain seq x y z
N MET A 1 16.80 -14.38 21.52
CA MET A 1 15.92 -13.54 20.69
C MET A 1 15.15 -14.34 19.62
N ALA A 2 15.76 -15.20 18.81
CA ALA A 2 15.07 -16.00 17.78
C ALA A 2 13.89 -16.85 18.30
N LEU A 3 14.05 -17.56 19.42
CA LEU A 3 12.99 -18.37 20.04
C LEU A 3 11.77 -17.58 20.53
N ILE A 4 11.96 -16.34 20.97
CA ILE A 4 10.89 -15.44 21.40
C ILE A 4 10.13 -14.93 20.19
N ALA A 5 10.83 -14.57 19.10
CA ALA A 5 10.23 -14.13 17.85
C ALA A 5 9.40 -15.25 17.20
N GLU A 6 9.87 -16.49 17.24
CA GLU A 6 9.16 -17.65 16.67
C GLU A 6 7.89 -18.01 17.48
N ARG A 7 7.98 -17.93 18.81
CA ARG A 7 6.84 -18.14 19.71
C ARG A 7 5.76 -17.06 19.55
N SER A 8 6.18 -15.81 19.33
CA SER A 8 5.24 -14.70 19.04
C SER A 8 4.53 -14.88 17.70
N LYS A 9 5.23 -15.34 16.66
CA LYS A 9 4.63 -15.66 15.36
C LYS A 9 3.61 -16.78 15.45
N GLN A 10 3.89 -17.82 16.25
CA GLN A 10 2.93 -18.91 16.47
C GLN A 10 1.63 -18.46 17.13
N LEU A 11 1.64 -17.40 17.95
CA LEU A 11 0.43 -16.85 18.58
C LEU A 11 -0.41 -16.03 17.59
N LEU A 12 0.18 -15.49 16.55
CA LEU A 12 -0.49 -14.70 15.51
C LEU A 12 -1.13 -15.57 14.42
N GLU A 13 -0.65 -16.82 14.22
CA GLU A 13 -1.18 -17.70 13.17
C GLU A 13 -2.66 -18.01 13.42
N PRO A 14 -3.55 -17.82 12.43
CA PRO A 14 -4.96 -18.13 12.58
C PRO A 14 -5.20 -19.59 12.94
N ARG A 15 -6.05 -19.85 13.94
CA ARG A 15 -6.34 -21.20 14.44
C ARG A 15 -7.83 -21.39 14.66
N ILE A 16 -8.33 -22.57 14.28
CA ILE A 16 -9.71 -22.96 14.56
C ILE A 16 -9.77 -23.57 15.97
N ASP A 17 -10.57 -22.98 16.84
CA ASP A 17 -10.90 -23.57 18.13
C ASP A 17 -11.72 -24.85 17.91
N ALA A 18 -11.22 -25.97 18.41
CA ALA A 18 -11.82 -27.28 18.17
C ALA A 18 -13.23 -27.41 18.78
N LYS A 19 -13.54 -26.70 19.86
CA LYS A 19 -14.81 -26.75 20.57
C LYS A 19 -15.83 -25.77 20.00
N THR A 20 -15.44 -24.51 19.82
CA THR A 20 -16.34 -23.44 19.39
C THR A 20 -16.42 -23.29 17.88
N LYS A 21 -15.52 -23.93 17.15
CA LYS A 21 -15.33 -23.78 15.68
C LYS A 21 -15.06 -22.32 15.25
N ARG A 22 -14.72 -21.44 16.19
CA ARG A 22 -14.33 -20.06 15.90
C ARG A 22 -12.89 -19.99 15.47
N MET A 23 -12.58 -18.98 14.67
CA MET A 23 -11.22 -18.71 14.21
C MET A 23 -10.57 -17.72 15.19
N ASP A 24 -9.50 -18.15 15.87
CA ASP A 24 -8.64 -17.24 16.64
C ASP A 24 -7.60 -16.61 15.72
N VAL A 25 -7.48 -15.28 15.77
CA VAL A 25 -6.55 -14.51 14.97
C VAL A 25 -5.77 -13.58 15.89
N GLY A 26 -4.69 -14.09 16.46
CA GLY A 26 -3.86 -13.32 17.37
C GLY A 26 -4.64 -12.78 18.59
N GLY A 27 -5.57 -13.57 19.13
CA GLY A 27 -6.43 -13.21 20.27
C GLY A 27 -7.81 -12.67 19.89
N PHE A 28 -8.08 -12.39 18.61
CA PHE A 28 -9.42 -12.02 18.15
C PHE A 28 -10.22 -13.27 17.77
N GLN A 29 -11.46 -13.38 18.23
CA GLN A 29 -12.35 -14.50 17.98
C GLN A 29 -13.33 -14.17 16.84
N LEU A 30 -13.15 -14.79 15.67
CA LEU A 30 -14.02 -14.65 14.52
C LEU A 30 -15.00 -15.81 14.38
N PRO A 31 -16.15 -15.61 13.72
CA PRO A 31 -16.94 -16.74 13.22
C PRO A 31 -16.12 -17.57 12.24
N PRO A 32 -16.56 -18.80 11.90
CA PRO A 32 -15.91 -19.61 10.87
C PRO A 32 -15.71 -18.78 9.58
N THR A 33 -14.50 -18.71 9.08
CA THR A 33 -14.15 -17.89 7.92
C THR A 33 -12.95 -18.50 7.18
N SER A 34 -12.69 -18.07 5.94
CA SER A 34 -11.52 -18.51 5.18
C SER A 34 -10.22 -17.98 5.81
N LEU A 35 -9.12 -18.67 5.54
CA LEU A 35 -7.79 -18.25 6.04
C LEU A 35 -7.45 -16.83 5.59
N ILE A 36 -7.65 -16.51 4.32
CA ILE A 36 -7.35 -15.17 3.81
C ILE A 36 -8.19 -14.08 4.50
N THR A 37 -9.48 -14.33 4.75
CA THR A 37 -10.33 -13.39 5.50
C THR A 37 -9.82 -13.20 6.93
N ALA A 38 -9.38 -14.26 7.60
CA ALA A 38 -8.81 -14.19 8.93
C ALA A 38 -7.51 -13.38 8.95
N LEU A 39 -6.61 -13.60 7.99
CA LEU A 39 -5.34 -12.85 7.86
C LEU A 39 -5.58 -11.36 7.58
N LEU A 40 -6.50 -11.03 6.66
CA LEU A 40 -6.89 -9.65 6.38
C LEU A 40 -7.48 -8.96 7.62
N TYR A 41 -8.29 -9.67 8.40
CA TYR A 41 -8.81 -9.16 9.67
C TYR A 41 -7.68 -8.89 10.67
N GLY A 42 -6.74 -9.82 10.83
CA GLY A 42 -5.57 -9.66 11.68
C GLY A 42 -4.76 -8.41 11.30
N PHE A 43 -4.44 -8.26 10.02
CA PHE A 43 -3.74 -7.07 9.51
C PHE A 43 -4.49 -5.76 9.83
N ALA A 44 -5.82 -5.75 9.68
CA ALA A 44 -6.62 -4.54 9.87
C ALA A 44 -6.82 -4.15 11.34
N LYS A 45 -6.79 -5.12 12.27
CA LYS A 45 -7.20 -4.92 13.67
C LYS A 45 -6.07 -4.83 14.66
N HIS A 46 -4.92 -5.43 14.38
CA HIS A 46 -3.78 -5.28 15.26
C HIS A 46 -3.20 -3.87 15.18
N GLU A 47 -2.81 -3.33 16.34
CA GLU A 47 -2.13 -2.05 16.46
C GLU A 47 -0.60 -2.24 16.46
N ASP A 48 -0.14 -3.39 16.94
CA ASP A 48 1.29 -3.74 16.96
C ASP A 48 1.84 -3.88 15.54
N ILE A 49 2.90 -3.15 15.26
CA ILE A 49 3.53 -3.08 13.94
C ILE A 49 4.10 -4.45 13.52
N ASN A 50 4.70 -5.19 14.46
CA ASN A 50 5.28 -6.50 14.14
C ASN A 50 4.17 -7.51 13.81
N ALA A 51 3.03 -7.45 14.49
CA ALA A 51 1.87 -8.27 14.17
C ALA A 51 1.32 -7.91 12.78
N ARG A 52 1.17 -6.64 12.47
CA ARG A 52 0.69 -6.19 11.15
C ARG A 52 1.66 -6.57 10.03
N GLU A 53 2.97 -6.43 10.26
CA GLU A 53 3.98 -6.87 9.30
C GLU A 53 3.90 -8.39 9.07
N TYR A 54 3.76 -9.18 10.13
CA TYR A 54 3.55 -10.62 10.05
C TYR A 54 2.33 -10.96 9.18
N TYR A 55 1.16 -10.35 9.45
CA TYR A 55 -0.05 -10.59 8.67
C TYR A 55 0.09 -10.14 7.21
N PHE A 56 0.77 -9.01 6.95
CA PHE A 56 1.03 -8.58 5.57
C PHE A 56 1.75 -9.66 4.77
N TRP A 57 2.84 -10.19 5.31
CA TRP A 57 3.63 -11.22 4.63
C TRP A 57 2.88 -12.54 4.51
N ARG A 58 2.10 -12.92 5.53
CA ARG A 58 1.23 -14.11 5.44
C ARG A 58 0.14 -13.97 4.38
N ILE A 59 -0.44 -12.78 4.20
CA ILE A 59 -1.37 -12.48 3.10
C ILE A 59 -0.66 -12.61 1.75
N CYS A 60 0.57 -12.08 1.62
CA CYS A 60 1.36 -12.23 0.40
C CYS A 60 1.65 -13.71 0.07
N ASP A 61 1.99 -14.50 1.08
CA ASP A 61 2.23 -15.94 0.90
C ASP A 61 0.98 -16.66 0.42
N GLU A 62 -0.18 -16.33 0.98
CA GLU A 62 -1.46 -16.95 0.64
C GLU A 62 -1.97 -16.55 -0.76
N LEU A 63 -1.87 -15.25 -1.10
CA LEU A 63 -2.41 -14.73 -2.36
C LEU A 63 -1.45 -14.90 -3.55
N TRP A 64 -0.14 -14.75 -3.32
CA TRP A 64 0.83 -14.54 -4.39
C TRP A 64 2.03 -15.45 -4.39
N ASN A 65 2.17 -16.31 -3.39
CA ASN A 65 3.31 -17.22 -3.25
C ASN A 65 2.90 -18.64 -2.89
N ASN A 66 1.61 -18.98 -3.03
CA ASN A 66 1.10 -20.33 -2.75
C ASN A 66 1.62 -21.36 -3.77
N GLU A 67 1.48 -22.64 -3.45
CA GLU A 67 2.02 -23.75 -4.24
C GLU A 67 1.31 -23.95 -5.60
N ASP A 68 0.12 -23.37 -5.78
CA ASP A 68 -0.66 -23.47 -7.01
C ASP A 68 -0.14 -22.53 -8.12
N LEU A 69 0.69 -21.53 -7.75
CA LEU A 69 1.26 -20.58 -8.69
C LEU A 69 2.57 -21.09 -9.30
N PRO A 70 2.79 -20.88 -10.62
CA PRO A 70 4.00 -21.32 -11.31
C PRO A 70 5.27 -20.59 -10.82
N GLU A 71 5.11 -19.38 -10.28
CA GLU A 71 6.18 -18.57 -9.71
C GLU A 71 5.66 -17.69 -8.57
N LYS A 72 6.56 -17.33 -7.67
CA LYS A 72 6.25 -16.40 -6.58
C LYS A 72 6.19 -14.98 -7.10
N LEU A 73 5.07 -14.30 -6.92
CA LEU A 73 4.88 -12.95 -7.40
C LEU A 73 5.31 -11.88 -6.40
N MET A 74 5.21 -12.13 -5.10
CA MET A 74 5.61 -11.18 -4.08
C MET A 74 6.76 -11.74 -3.23
N VAL A 75 7.98 -11.60 -3.76
CA VAL A 75 9.17 -12.12 -3.09
C VAL A 75 9.56 -11.22 -1.91
N ARG A 76 9.70 -11.85 -0.74
CA ARG A 76 10.20 -11.21 0.45
C ARG A 76 11.72 -11.06 0.36
N HIS A 77 12.20 -9.83 0.39
CA HIS A 77 13.62 -9.48 0.38
C HIS A 77 13.86 -8.23 1.24
N PRO A 78 15.10 -7.95 1.69
CA PRO A 78 15.37 -6.88 2.65
C PRO A 78 14.78 -5.51 2.30
N TRP A 79 14.85 -5.10 1.02
CA TRP A 79 14.27 -3.83 0.58
C TRP A 79 12.74 -3.81 0.64
N ALA A 80 12.08 -4.92 0.30
CA ALA A 80 10.62 -5.01 0.43
C ALA A 80 10.20 -4.99 1.90
N GLU A 81 10.93 -5.68 2.79
CA GLU A 81 10.69 -5.65 4.23
C GLU A 81 10.81 -4.24 4.80
N MET A 82 11.89 -3.52 4.43
CA MET A 82 12.10 -2.13 4.84
C MET A 82 10.96 -1.22 4.36
N MET A 83 10.55 -1.32 3.10
CA MET A 83 9.44 -0.53 2.53
C MET A 83 8.11 -0.81 3.24
N ILE A 84 7.78 -2.07 3.50
CA ILE A 84 6.54 -2.44 4.19
C ILE A 84 6.57 -1.97 5.65
N ARG A 85 7.70 -2.15 6.32
CA ARG A 85 7.88 -1.67 7.69
C ARG A 85 7.69 -0.16 7.78
N ALA A 86 8.36 0.60 6.90
CA ALA A 86 8.20 2.05 6.84
C ALA A 86 6.77 2.48 6.51
N ALA A 87 6.06 1.76 5.63
CA ALA A 87 4.65 2.04 5.32
C ALA A 87 3.70 1.71 6.49
N LEU A 88 4.04 0.78 7.36
CA LEU A 88 3.29 0.49 8.59
C LEU A 88 3.47 1.58 9.65
N GLU A 89 4.67 2.15 9.73
CA GLU A 89 5.07 3.10 10.77
C GLU A 89 4.70 4.55 10.44
N ASN A 90 4.61 4.88 9.14
CA ASN A 90 4.53 6.28 8.72
C ASN A 90 3.26 6.63 7.94
N LYS A 91 2.69 7.78 8.28
CA LYS A 91 1.59 8.39 7.54
C LYS A 91 2.08 9.04 6.23
N TYR A 92 3.26 9.63 6.26
CA TYR A 92 3.94 10.28 5.13
C TYR A 92 5.27 9.60 4.90
N LEU A 93 5.45 9.00 3.72
CA LEU A 93 6.61 8.16 3.42
C LEU A 93 7.25 8.56 2.09
N ALA A 94 8.57 8.71 2.08
CA ALA A 94 9.38 8.84 0.89
C ALA A 94 10.21 7.56 0.70
N ILE A 95 10.13 6.94 -0.48
CA ILE A 95 10.90 5.75 -0.83
C ILE A 95 11.83 6.08 -2.00
N GLY A 96 13.10 6.28 -1.70
CA GLY A 96 14.17 6.48 -2.68
C GLY A 96 14.82 5.14 -3.07
N GLY A 97 15.22 5.00 -4.32
CA GLY A 97 15.96 3.82 -4.75
C GLY A 97 16.11 3.73 -6.26
N SER A 98 17.06 2.91 -6.72
CA SER A 98 17.34 2.70 -8.14
C SER A 98 16.14 2.12 -8.90
N ALA A 99 16.20 2.19 -10.24
CA ALA A 99 15.26 1.48 -11.09
C ALA A 99 15.30 -0.04 -10.78
N SER A 100 14.17 -0.70 -10.96
CA SER A 100 14.02 -2.15 -10.74
C SER A 100 14.29 -2.64 -9.30
N SER A 101 14.31 -1.75 -8.30
CA SER A 101 14.43 -2.15 -6.88
C SER A 101 13.11 -2.69 -6.29
N GLY A 102 12.07 -2.89 -7.08
CA GLY A 102 10.79 -3.44 -6.64
C GLY A 102 9.81 -2.45 -5.99
N LYS A 103 10.13 -1.14 -5.92
CA LYS A 103 9.29 -0.12 -5.27
C LYS A 103 7.83 -0.17 -5.71
N SER A 104 7.58 -0.02 -7.01
CA SER A 104 6.22 0.05 -7.57
C SER A 104 5.47 -1.25 -7.35
N HIS A 105 6.13 -2.41 -7.44
CA HIS A 105 5.54 -3.71 -7.21
C HIS A 105 5.15 -3.91 -5.72
N THR A 106 6.08 -3.61 -4.81
CA THR A 106 5.83 -3.70 -3.36
C THR A 106 4.69 -2.77 -2.93
N MET A 107 4.65 -1.54 -3.45
CA MET A 107 3.58 -0.59 -3.11
C MET A 107 2.25 -0.91 -3.82
N ALA A 108 2.25 -1.59 -4.95
CA ALA A 108 1.03 -2.16 -5.53
C ALA A 108 0.45 -3.25 -4.59
N ALA A 109 1.27 -4.17 -4.09
CA ALA A 109 0.86 -5.17 -3.10
C ALA A 109 0.34 -4.50 -1.81
N TRP A 110 1.03 -3.46 -1.30
CA TRP A 110 0.58 -2.66 -0.17
C TRP A 110 -0.82 -2.09 -0.39
N GLY A 111 -1.06 -1.48 -1.56
CA GLY A 111 -2.37 -0.91 -1.92
C GLY A 111 -3.46 -1.96 -1.97
N ILE A 112 -3.22 -3.11 -2.61
CA ILE A 112 -4.17 -4.21 -2.73
C ILE A 112 -4.53 -4.78 -1.35
N VAL A 113 -3.57 -5.13 -0.51
CA VAL A 113 -3.81 -5.67 0.84
C VAL A 113 -4.65 -4.70 1.67
N ASN A 114 -4.29 -3.41 1.68
CA ASN A 114 -5.02 -2.40 2.43
C ASN A 114 -6.45 -2.22 1.94
N TRP A 115 -6.69 -2.30 0.62
CA TRP A 115 -8.03 -2.27 0.06
C TRP A 115 -8.84 -3.51 0.42
N LEU A 116 -8.28 -4.70 0.26
CA LEU A 116 -8.95 -5.97 0.59
C LEU A 116 -9.39 -6.06 2.07
N CYS A 117 -8.66 -5.40 2.98
CA CYS A 117 -9.03 -5.33 4.40
C CYS A 117 -10.34 -4.58 4.67
N GLN A 118 -10.62 -3.52 3.90
CA GLN A 118 -11.79 -2.66 4.06
C GLN A 118 -12.26 -2.16 2.69
N PRO A 119 -12.78 -3.05 1.83
CA PRO A 119 -12.98 -2.76 0.41
C PRO A 119 -14.01 -1.66 0.13
N GLN A 120 -14.99 -1.46 1.02
CA GLN A 120 -16.03 -0.41 0.87
C GLN A 120 -15.55 0.97 1.31
N ASP A 121 -14.57 1.02 2.22
CA ASP A 121 -14.14 2.24 2.91
C ASP A 121 -12.77 2.75 2.44
N THR A 122 -12.03 1.95 1.65
CA THR A 122 -10.67 2.27 1.23
C THR A 122 -10.61 2.68 -0.23
N LEU A 123 -9.98 3.82 -0.49
CA LEU A 123 -9.60 4.27 -1.82
C LEU A 123 -8.08 4.37 -1.90
N VAL A 124 -7.47 3.63 -2.81
CA VAL A 124 -6.05 3.72 -3.13
C VAL A 124 -5.90 4.46 -4.45
N LEU A 125 -5.29 5.62 -4.40
CA LEU A 125 -4.98 6.44 -5.56
C LEU A 125 -3.52 6.22 -5.94
N MET A 126 -3.29 5.78 -7.16
CA MET A 126 -1.96 5.62 -7.72
C MET A 126 -1.74 6.66 -8.79
N THR A 127 -0.64 7.39 -8.74
CA THR A 127 -0.36 8.46 -9.69
C THR A 127 1.05 8.33 -10.26
N SER A 128 1.19 8.66 -11.54
CA SER A 128 2.46 8.77 -12.24
C SER A 128 2.34 9.85 -13.31
N THR A 129 3.41 10.13 -14.03
CA THR A 129 3.51 11.22 -15.01
C THR A 129 2.44 11.18 -16.08
N THR A 130 2.34 10.07 -16.80
CA THR A 130 1.30 9.85 -17.80
C THR A 130 0.54 8.55 -17.53
N LEU A 131 -0.70 8.46 -18.01
CA LEU A 131 -1.48 7.22 -17.91
C LEU A 131 -0.76 6.05 -18.62
N ARG A 132 -0.05 6.31 -19.70
CA ARG A 132 0.69 5.28 -20.45
C ARG A 132 1.82 4.69 -19.61
N GLU A 133 2.63 5.55 -18.99
CA GLU A 133 3.74 5.10 -18.14
C GLU A 133 3.24 4.45 -16.85
N ALA A 134 2.24 5.04 -16.23
CA ALA A 134 1.60 4.48 -15.04
C ALA A 134 1.03 3.06 -15.28
N ARG A 135 0.42 2.83 -16.46
CA ARG A 135 -0.10 1.51 -16.85
C ARG A 135 1.01 0.46 -17.01
N LYS A 136 2.16 0.86 -17.49
CA LYS A 136 3.30 -0.06 -17.68
C LYS A 136 4.03 -0.38 -16.38
N ARG A 137 4.04 0.55 -15.44
CA ARG A 137 4.77 0.46 -14.16
C ARG A 137 3.87 -0.03 -13.04
N ILE A 138 3.38 0.88 -12.21
CA ILE A 138 2.62 0.51 -10.99
C ILE A 138 1.32 -0.24 -11.32
N TRP A 139 0.57 0.18 -12.35
CA TRP A 139 -0.67 -0.49 -12.73
C TRP A 139 -0.45 -1.86 -13.35
N GLY A 140 0.65 -2.05 -14.07
CA GLY A 140 1.08 -3.36 -14.54
C GLY A 140 1.29 -4.34 -13.37
N SER A 141 1.91 -3.88 -12.29
CA SER A 141 2.06 -4.66 -11.06
C SER A 141 0.71 -4.95 -10.38
N VAL A 142 -0.18 -3.96 -10.31
CA VAL A 142 -1.55 -4.18 -9.78
C VAL A 142 -2.28 -5.26 -10.56
N MET A 143 -2.28 -5.18 -11.89
CA MET A 143 -2.98 -6.17 -12.73
C MET A 143 -2.36 -7.57 -12.62
N SER A 144 -1.02 -7.64 -12.58
CA SER A 144 -0.32 -8.91 -12.37
C SER A 144 -0.70 -9.57 -11.04
N LEU A 145 -0.74 -8.80 -9.96
CA LEU A 145 -1.11 -9.30 -8.64
C LEU A 145 -2.61 -9.64 -8.53
N LEU A 146 -3.50 -8.86 -9.13
CA LEU A 146 -4.94 -9.13 -9.10
C LEU A 146 -5.33 -10.34 -9.95
N SER A 147 -4.64 -10.57 -11.07
CA SER A 147 -5.00 -11.65 -12.02
C SER A 147 -4.86 -13.06 -11.48
N VAL A 148 -4.16 -13.25 -10.37
CA VAL A 148 -3.93 -14.57 -9.73
C VAL A 148 -4.73 -14.76 -8.43
N ILE A 149 -5.56 -13.78 -8.06
CA ILE A 149 -6.39 -13.87 -6.86
C ILE A 149 -7.71 -14.58 -7.23
N ASP A 150 -7.73 -15.89 -7.13
CA ASP A 150 -8.92 -16.69 -7.43
C ASP A 150 -9.94 -16.69 -6.27
N ASP A 151 -9.46 -16.70 -5.02
CA ASP A 151 -10.25 -16.73 -3.79
C ASP A 151 -10.28 -15.38 -3.08
N ALA A 152 -10.47 -14.28 -3.82
CA ALA A 152 -10.68 -13.01 -3.16
C ALA A 152 -11.92 -13.09 -2.25
N PRO A 153 -11.85 -12.57 -1.00
CA PRO A 153 -13.00 -12.55 -0.09
C PRO A 153 -14.13 -11.65 -0.60
N ILE A 154 -13.93 -11.04 -1.76
CA ILE A 154 -14.82 -10.09 -2.41
C ILE A 154 -14.83 -10.31 -3.92
N LYS A 155 -15.94 -10.01 -4.57
CA LYS A 155 -16.04 -9.99 -6.03
C LYS A 155 -15.44 -8.70 -6.56
N ILE A 156 -14.38 -8.80 -7.35
CA ILE A 156 -13.64 -7.67 -7.91
C ILE A 156 -14.02 -7.49 -9.39
N ARG A 157 -14.29 -6.24 -9.77
CA ARG A 157 -14.32 -5.82 -11.18
C ARG A 157 -13.12 -4.91 -11.42
N ASP A 158 -12.27 -5.32 -12.34
CA ASP A 158 -11.08 -4.59 -12.73
C ASP A 158 -11.14 -4.13 -14.19
N SER A 159 -10.40 -3.08 -14.46
CA SER A 159 -10.19 -2.51 -15.78
C SER A 159 -8.85 -1.75 -15.80
N ILE A 160 -8.44 -1.31 -16.97
CA ILE A 160 -7.22 -0.51 -17.08
C ILE A 160 -7.36 0.81 -16.32
N GLY A 161 -6.74 0.89 -15.15
CA GLY A 161 -6.68 2.08 -14.31
C GLY A 161 -7.77 2.15 -13.24
N ASN A 162 -8.58 1.11 -13.08
CA ASN A 162 -9.56 1.04 -12.00
C ASN A 162 -9.84 -0.41 -11.59
N ALA A 163 -9.84 -0.67 -10.28
CA ALA A 163 -10.31 -1.91 -9.71
C ALA A 163 -11.29 -1.59 -8.57
N ALA A 164 -12.48 -2.15 -8.62
CA ALA A 164 -13.56 -1.82 -7.72
C ALA A 164 -14.25 -3.07 -7.18
N TYR A 165 -14.87 -2.94 -6.03
CA TYR A 165 -15.60 -3.98 -5.35
C TYR A 165 -17.07 -4.05 -5.81
N ILE A 166 -17.55 -5.27 -6.02
CA ILE A 166 -18.96 -5.56 -6.25
C ILE A 166 -19.54 -6.16 -4.97
N ASN A 167 -20.53 -5.49 -4.38
CA ASN A 167 -21.15 -5.94 -3.14
C ASN A 167 -22.10 -7.15 -3.36
N GLU A 168 -22.65 -7.67 -2.26
CA GLU A 168 -23.59 -8.82 -2.29
C GLU A 168 -24.88 -8.60 -3.12
N LYS A 169 -25.19 -7.35 -3.44
CA LYS A 169 -26.34 -6.98 -4.30
C LYS A 169 -25.93 -6.73 -5.76
N ASP A 170 -24.76 -7.16 -6.16
CA ASP A 170 -24.17 -6.90 -7.47
C ASP A 170 -24.03 -5.41 -7.84
N ILE A 171 -23.94 -4.54 -6.81
CA ILE A 171 -23.75 -3.10 -7.00
C ILE A 171 -22.25 -2.79 -6.98
N LEU A 172 -21.75 -2.16 -8.04
CA LEU A 172 -20.37 -1.68 -8.14
C LEU A 172 -20.14 -0.48 -7.21
N ILE A 173 -19.15 -0.57 -6.36
CA ILE A 173 -18.77 0.50 -5.42
C ILE A 173 -17.61 1.31 -6.01
N GLU A 174 -17.90 2.24 -6.89
CA GLU A 174 -16.90 3.00 -7.66
C GLU A 174 -16.09 4.02 -6.81
N ARG A 175 -16.60 4.41 -5.65
CA ARG A 175 -15.92 5.39 -4.77
C ARG A 175 -14.81 4.80 -3.92
N ALA A 176 -14.71 3.48 -3.87
CA ALA A 176 -13.68 2.73 -3.17
C ALA A 176 -12.95 1.83 -4.18
N GLY A 177 -11.75 1.38 -3.82
CA GLY A 177 -10.96 0.51 -4.70
C GLY A 177 -9.59 1.07 -5.02
N LEU A 178 -9.02 0.61 -6.12
CA LEU A 178 -7.75 1.08 -6.67
C LEU A 178 -8.05 1.95 -7.89
N SER A 179 -7.46 3.13 -7.97
CA SER A 179 -7.68 4.05 -9.08
C SER A 179 -6.38 4.72 -9.53
N LEU A 180 -6.14 4.71 -10.83
CA LEU A 180 -4.99 5.32 -11.46
C LEU A 180 -5.30 6.74 -11.89
N ILE A 181 -4.49 7.70 -11.46
CA ILE A 181 -4.61 9.11 -11.80
C ILE A 181 -3.36 9.57 -12.54
N SER A 182 -3.53 10.15 -13.71
CA SER A 182 -2.44 10.86 -14.40
C SER A 182 -2.18 12.21 -13.74
N ALA A 183 -0.91 12.53 -13.52
CA ALA A 183 -0.43 13.75 -12.87
C ALA A 183 0.60 14.50 -13.75
N GLU A 184 0.31 14.64 -15.05
CA GLU A 184 1.17 15.38 -15.97
C GLU A 184 1.43 16.81 -15.50
N LYS A 185 2.68 17.28 -15.56
CA LYS A 185 3.03 18.67 -15.20
C LYS A 185 2.25 19.70 -16.01
N SER A 186 1.95 19.41 -17.27
CA SER A 186 1.17 20.28 -18.16
C SER A 186 -0.32 20.39 -17.79
N LYS A 187 -0.87 19.41 -17.04
CA LYS A 187 -2.28 19.32 -16.66
C LYS A 187 -2.48 19.37 -15.14
N THR A 188 -1.64 20.06 -14.43
CA THR A 188 -1.63 20.11 -12.96
C THR A 188 -2.97 20.51 -12.37
N LYS A 189 -3.70 21.51 -12.93
CA LYS A 189 -5.03 21.92 -12.43
C LYS A 189 -6.06 20.81 -12.53
N GLU A 190 -6.05 20.03 -13.61
CA GLU A 190 -6.96 18.91 -13.80
C GLU A 190 -6.63 17.78 -12.82
N ALA A 191 -5.34 17.47 -12.64
CA ALA A 191 -4.90 16.47 -11.69
C ALA A 191 -5.28 16.85 -10.24
N VAL A 192 -5.04 18.11 -9.82
CA VAL A 192 -5.45 18.64 -8.51
C VAL A 192 -6.96 18.53 -8.31
N GLY A 193 -7.74 18.82 -9.35
CA GLY A 193 -9.22 18.71 -9.31
C GLY A 193 -9.71 17.31 -8.93
N LYS A 194 -8.97 16.26 -9.27
CA LYS A 194 -9.32 14.86 -8.94
C LYS A 194 -9.20 14.54 -7.45
N PHE A 195 -8.43 15.31 -6.69
CA PHE A 195 -8.34 15.16 -5.23
C PHE A 195 -9.45 15.90 -4.47
N ILE A 196 -10.14 16.83 -5.14
CA ILE A 196 -11.21 17.61 -4.52
C ILE A 196 -12.46 16.74 -4.41
N GLY A 197 -13.05 16.68 -3.22
CA GLY A 197 -14.32 15.96 -3.00
C GLY A 197 -14.17 14.48 -2.68
N ILE A 198 -12.94 13.95 -2.54
CA ILE A 198 -12.73 12.60 -2.03
C ILE A 198 -13.19 12.53 -0.57
N LYS A 199 -14.18 11.67 -0.28
CA LYS A 199 -14.80 11.53 1.04
C LYS A 199 -14.75 10.10 1.58
N GLN A 200 -13.74 9.33 1.19
CA GLN A 200 -13.57 7.98 1.73
C GLN A 200 -13.03 8.01 3.16
N LYS A 201 -13.38 6.99 3.95
CA LYS A 201 -12.90 6.88 5.33
C LYS A 201 -11.40 6.65 5.38
N ARG A 202 -10.87 5.88 4.44
CA ARG A 202 -9.44 5.60 4.30
C ARG A 202 -8.98 5.93 2.90
N VAL A 203 -7.93 6.73 2.79
CA VAL A 203 -7.33 7.12 1.51
C VAL A 203 -5.83 6.87 1.56
N ILE A 204 -5.32 6.14 0.58
CA ILE A 204 -3.88 5.95 0.38
C ILE A 204 -3.52 6.54 -0.96
N LEU A 205 -2.61 7.50 -0.97
CA LEU A 205 -2.06 8.11 -2.18
C LEU A 205 -0.64 7.60 -2.41
N ILE A 206 -0.42 6.93 -3.53
CA ILE A 206 0.88 6.40 -3.94
C ILE A 206 1.34 7.14 -5.19
N GLY A 207 2.38 7.96 -5.05
CA GLY A 207 3.02 8.67 -6.15
C GLY A 207 4.22 7.89 -6.68
N ASP A 208 4.12 7.37 -7.89
CA ASP A 208 5.21 6.69 -8.59
C ASP A 208 5.96 7.68 -9.49
N GLU A 209 7.29 7.62 -9.53
CA GLU A 209 8.17 8.58 -10.20
C GLU A 209 7.92 10.05 -9.76
N LEU A 210 7.89 10.25 -8.45
CA LEU A 210 7.52 11.53 -7.86
C LEU A 210 8.43 12.69 -8.32
N SER A 211 9.72 12.44 -8.62
CA SER A 211 10.64 13.44 -9.17
C SER A 211 10.15 14.06 -10.48
N GLU A 212 9.35 13.34 -11.24
CA GLU A 212 8.79 13.80 -12.51
C GLU A 212 7.42 14.46 -12.38
N LEU A 213 6.77 14.35 -11.20
CA LEU A 213 5.47 14.96 -10.95
C LEU A 213 5.59 16.45 -10.61
N SER A 214 4.47 17.16 -10.69
CA SER A 214 4.37 18.51 -10.18
C SER A 214 4.22 18.53 -8.66
N GLU A 215 4.95 19.40 -7.96
CA GLU A 215 4.78 19.62 -6.51
C GLU A 215 3.33 19.98 -6.12
N ALA A 216 2.56 20.55 -7.05
CA ALA A 216 1.16 20.84 -6.81
C ALA A 216 0.32 19.60 -6.50
N ILE A 217 0.74 18.40 -6.93
CA ILE A 217 0.09 17.13 -6.58
C ILE A 217 0.30 16.81 -5.10
N LEU A 218 1.54 17.00 -4.59
CA LEU A 218 1.83 16.85 -3.16
C LEU A 218 0.98 17.80 -2.34
N ASN A 219 0.98 19.08 -2.72
CA ASN A 219 0.21 20.11 -2.05
C ASN A 219 -1.29 19.83 -2.09
N ALA A 220 -1.82 19.33 -3.22
CA ALA A 220 -3.21 18.96 -3.34
C ALA A 220 -3.58 17.79 -2.42
N GLY A 221 -2.76 16.74 -2.37
CA GLY A 221 -2.93 15.62 -1.45
C GLY A 221 -2.94 16.10 0.00
N LEU A 222 -1.93 16.87 0.40
CA LEU A 222 -1.81 17.40 1.74
C LEU A 222 -2.99 18.33 2.10
N THR A 223 -3.37 19.25 1.23
CA THR A 223 -4.44 20.24 1.51
C THR A 223 -5.82 19.59 1.60
N ASN A 224 -6.12 18.65 0.70
CA ASN A 224 -7.47 18.12 0.61
C ASN A 224 -7.68 16.87 1.46
N LEU A 225 -6.64 16.07 1.73
CA LEU A 225 -6.74 14.76 2.34
C LEU A 225 -6.12 14.67 3.75
N SER A 226 -5.23 15.59 4.14
CA SER A 226 -4.53 15.53 5.43
C SER A 226 -5.44 15.55 6.66
N LYS A 227 -6.64 16.13 6.54
CA LYS A 227 -7.66 16.15 7.62
C LYS A 227 -8.30 14.79 7.85
N ASN A 228 -8.16 13.86 6.90
CA ASN A 228 -8.61 12.50 7.08
C ASN A 228 -7.60 11.77 8.00
N PRO A 229 -8.02 11.28 9.17
CA PRO A 229 -7.12 10.61 10.12
C PRO A 229 -6.51 9.33 9.54
N SER A 230 -7.21 8.68 8.61
CA SER A 230 -6.75 7.46 7.93
C SER A 230 -6.15 7.73 6.54
N PHE A 231 -5.68 8.96 6.29
CA PHE A 231 -4.94 9.29 5.08
C PHE A 231 -3.47 8.88 5.20
N GLN A 232 -2.96 8.21 4.17
CA GLN A 232 -1.54 7.91 4.02
C GLN A 232 -1.05 8.40 2.66
N MET A 233 0.17 8.95 2.61
CA MET A 233 0.79 9.38 1.37
C MET A 233 2.19 8.80 1.25
N ILE A 234 2.43 8.09 0.16
CA ILE A 234 3.70 7.44 -0.17
C ILE A 234 4.21 8.00 -1.49
N GLY A 235 5.38 8.61 -1.47
CA GLY A 235 6.05 9.08 -2.68
C GLY A 235 7.26 8.22 -2.99
N MET A 236 7.34 7.70 -4.22
CA MET A 236 8.45 6.86 -4.68
C MET A 236 9.16 7.50 -5.86
N SER A 237 10.48 7.42 -5.88
CA SER A 237 11.26 7.86 -7.05
C SER A 237 12.70 7.34 -7.03
N ASN A 238 13.36 7.47 -8.16
CA ASN A 238 14.81 7.55 -8.19
C ASN A 238 15.20 8.97 -7.71
N PRO A 239 16.08 9.12 -6.71
CA PRO A 239 16.55 10.44 -6.29
C PRO A 239 17.36 11.11 -7.42
N ASN A 240 16.86 12.22 -7.94
CA ASN A 240 17.52 12.97 -9.03
C ASN A 240 18.01 14.33 -8.55
N SER A 241 17.20 15.08 -7.81
CA SER A 241 17.50 16.44 -7.38
C SER A 241 16.82 16.74 -6.05
N ARG A 242 17.49 17.55 -5.20
CA ARG A 242 16.90 18.09 -3.97
C ARG A 242 15.75 19.08 -4.24
N PHE A 243 15.64 19.56 -5.47
CA PHE A 243 14.69 20.60 -5.90
C PHE A 243 13.51 20.06 -6.71
N ASP A 244 13.48 18.78 -7.05
CA ASP A 244 12.31 18.16 -7.66
C ASP A 244 11.25 17.77 -6.58
N ALA A 245 10.08 17.34 -7.02
CA ALA A 245 9.01 17.00 -6.09
C ALA A 245 9.39 15.87 -5.11
N PHE A 246 10.20 14.91 -5.51
CA PHE A 246 10.69 13.87 -4.61
C PHE A 246 11.71 14.43 -3.62
N GLY A 247 12.67 15.25 -4.06
CA GLY A 247 13.65 15.88 -3.18
C GLY A 247 12.99 16.78 -2.13
N VAL A 248 11.95 17.54 -2.53
CA VAL A 248 11.14 18.33 -1.60
C VAL A 248 10.40 17.43 -0.61
N TRP A 249 9.82 16.30 -1.08
CA TRP A 249 9.10 15.34 -0.26
C TRP A 249 10.00 14.61 0.74
N SER A 250 11.22 14.25 0.34
CA SER A 250 12.20 13.54 1.16
C SER A 250 13.12 14.47 1.97
N THR A 251 12.88 15.80 1.96
CA THR A 251 13.74 16.75 2.70
C THR A 251 13.81 16.37 4.19
N PRO A 252 15.03 16.15 4.73
CA PRO A 252 15.23 15.88 6.14
C PRO A 252 14.66 16.99 7.05
N VAL A 253 14.22 16.64 8.25
CA VAL A 253 13.62 17.60 9.21
C VAL A 253 14.57 18.76 9.51
N ASP A 254 15.85 18.49 9.65
CA ASP A 254 16.90 19.49 9.94
C ASP A 254 17.65 19.97 8.67
N GLY A 255 17.11 19.67 7.48
CA GLY A 255 17.71 20.04 6.20
C GLY A 255 18.72 19.04 5.67
N TRP A 256 19.07 19.17 4.38
CA TRP A 256 19.95 18.22 3.67
C TRP A 256 21.38 18.15 4.21
N ASP A 257 21.85 19.17 4.91
CA ASP A 257 23.20 19.18 5.49
C ASP A 257 23.29 18.34 6.79
N SER A 258 22.15 17.91 7.34
CA SER A 258 22.07 17.05 8.53
C SER A 258 22.21 15.55 8.22
N VAL A 259 22.13 15.14 6.96
CA VAL A 259 22.13 13.73 6.53
C VAL A 259 23.23 13.47 5.52
N ASP A 260 24.10 12.52 5.82
CA ASP A 260 25.02 11.97 4.83
C ASP A 260 24.29 10.91 3.97
N THR A 261 23.85 11.31 2.80
CA THR A 261 23.10 10.46 1.87
C THR A 261 23.90 9.32 1.25
N ASN A 262 25.21 9.22 1.53
CA ASN A 262 26.03 8.09 1.10
C ASN A 262 26.01 6.93 2.11
N THR A 263 25.64 7.22 3.36
CA THR A 263 25.68 6.24 4.45
C THR A 263 24.35 6.04 5.16
N ALA A 264 23.44 7.01 5.08
CA ALA A 264 22.14 6.94 5.71
C ALA A 264 21.11 6.24 4.82
N ASP A 265 20.54 5.15 5.31
CA ASP A 265 19.48 4.40 4.63
C ASP A 265 18.09 4.99 4.90
N GLU A 266 17.91 5.72 6.02
CA GLU A 266 16.66 6.33 6.43
C GLU A 266 16.86 7.62 7.24
N TRP A 267 15.89 8.50 7.20
CA TRP A 267 15.84 9.72 8.00
C TRP A 267 14.41 10.24 8.16
N ASP A 268 14.20 11.03 9.22
CA ASP A 268 12.95 11.76 9.43
C ASP A 268 12.81 12.91 8.42
N THR A 269 11.67 13.01 7.79
CA THR A 269 11.36 14.13 6.89
C THR A 269 10.59 15.23 7.62
N LYS A 270 10.53 16.44 7.04
CA LYS A 270 9.74 17.57 7.57
C LYS A 270 8.22 17.33 7.56
N TRP A 271 7.76 16.25 6.95
CA TRP A 271 6.36 15.87 6.89
C TRP A 271 6.04 14.89 8.02
N LYS A 272 5.49 15.36 9.12
CA LYS A 272 5.08 14.55 10.27
C LYS A 272 3.56 14.44 10.38
#